data_1be350f51663f47996f0f4fd738e9bf1
#
_entry.id   1be350f51663f47996f0f4fd738e9bf1
#
_cell.length_a   1.000
_cell.length_b   1.000
_cell.length_c   1.000
_cell.angle_alpha   90.00
_cell.angle_beta   90.00
_cell.angle_gamma   90.00
#
_symmetry.space_group_name_H-M   'P 1'
#
loop_
_entity.id
_entity.type
_entity.pdbx_description
1 polymer ?
#
loop_
_entity_poly.entity_id
_entity_poly.type
_entity_poly.pdbx_seq_one_letter_code
_entity_poly.pdbx_strand_id
1 'polypeptide(L)'
;MSQATALEAFCAFFNKLDKSYTGNLYQVYTEDVVFTDPLHRIEGREALERYFQGLYENVTECRFEFHDRLWQGTEACVTWTMRLSHPRLARGRPVLVEGCSRLSFSTADPRRVCRHRDFFDAGAMLYEHLPILGPTVRVLKRRLGK
;
A
#
# COMPACT_ATOMS: atom_id res chain seq x y z
N MET A 1 -12.13 -1.06 21.76
CA MET A 1 -10.96 -1.53 20.99
C MET A 1 -9.85 -0.50 21.11
N SER A 2 -8.65 -0.93 21.45
CA SER A 2 -7.49 -0.04 21.53
C SER A 2 -6.98 0.33 20.14
N GLN A 3 -6.19 1.41 20.06
CA GLN A 3 -5.56 1.82 18.79
C GLN A 3 -4.63 0.73 18.26
N ALA A 4 -3.86 0.09 19.13
CA ALA A 4 -2.97 -1.00 18.71
C ALA A 4 -3.76 -2.14 18.10
N THR A 5 -4.91 -2.49 18.68
CA THR A 5 -5.78 -3.54 18.13
C THR A 5 -6.36 -3.13 16.77
N ALA A 6 -6.75 -1.86 16.62
CA ALA A 6 -7.27 -1.34 15.35
C ALA A 6 -6.20 -1.41 14.25
N LEU A 7 -4.95 -1.05 14.57
CA LEU A 7 -3.85 -1.15 13.62
C LEU A 7 -3.56 -2.59 13.22
N GLU A 8 -3.53 -3.50 14.18
CA GLU A 8 -3.30 -4.91 13.87
C GLU A 8 -4.43 -5.50 13.03
N ALA A 9 -5.68 -5.07 13.27
CA ALA A 9 -6.81 -5.47 12.42
C ALA A 9 -6.64 -4.95 10.99
N PHE A 10 -6.14 -3.73 10.83
CA PHE A 10 -5.83 -3.15 9.52
C PHE A 10 -4.77 -3.97 8.80
N CYS A 11 -3.67 -4.29 9.47
CA CYS A 11 -2.60 -5.11 8.89
C CYS A 11 -3.09 -6.51 8.51
N ALA A 12 -3.88 -7.13 9.38
CA ALA A 12 -4.46 -8.44 9.11
C ALA A 12 -5.41 -8.41 7.91
N PHE A 13 -6.16 -7.32 7.75
CA PHE A 13 -7.04 -7.15 6.60
C PHE A 13 -6.23 -7.21 5.29
N PHE A 14 -5.14 -6.45 5.21
CA PHE A 14 -4.32 -6.45 3.99
C PHE A 14 -3.65 -7.78 3.73
N ASN A 15 -3.31 -8.55 4.76
CA ASN A 15 -2.72 -9.87 4.57
C ASN A 15 -3.72 -10.93 4.12
N LYS A 16 -5.02 -10.64 4.15
CA LYS A 16 -6.05 -11.54 3.62
C LYS A 16 -6.45 -11.23 2.19
N LEU A 17 -6.05 -10.08 1.66
CA LEU A 17 -6.35 -9.74 0.28
C LEU A 17 -5.50 -10.58 -0.67
N ASP A 18 -6.11 -11.05 -1.74
CA ASP A 18 -5.42 -11.83 -2.76
C ASP A 18 -6.03 -11.59 -4.13
N LYS A 19 -5.62 -12.39 -5.10
CA LYS A 19 -6.06 -12.28 -6.49
C LYS A 19 -7.58 -12.33 -6.64
N SER A 20 -8.26 -13.05 -5.79
CA SER A 20 -9.72 -13.19 -5.85
C SER A 20 -10.46 -12.02 -5.21
N TYR A 21 -9.77 -11.07 -4.68
CA TYR A 21 -10.23 -9.91 -3.90
C TYR A 21 -11.71 -9.94 -3.53
N THR A 22 -11.97 -10.30 -2.30
CA THR A 22 -13.32 -10.26 -1.72
C THR A 22 -13.36 -9.33 -0.52
N GLY A 23 -12.37 -8.44 -0.42
CA GLY A 23 -12.23 -7.55 0.72
C GLY A 23 -13.42 -6.62 0.88
N ASN A 24 -13.79 -6.38 2.12
CA ASN A 24 -14.81 -5.42 2.47
C ASN A 24 -14.13 -4.24 3.18
N LEU A 25 -13.89 -3.18 2.42
CA LEU A 25 -13.20 -2.00 2.95
C LEU A 25 -13.95 -1.32 4.09
N TYR A 26 -15.24 -1.59 4.22
CA TYR A 26 -16.03 -1.11 5.34
C TYR A 26 -15.42 -1.48 6.70
N GLN A 27 -14.73 -2.61 6.76
CA GLN A 27 -14.13 -3.09 8.01
C GLN A 27 -13.01 -2.18 8.51
N VAL A 28 -12.27 -1.53 7.62
CA VAL A 28 -11.05 -0.80 7.99
C VAL A 28 -11.06 0.67 7.59
N TYR A 29 -11.95 1.10 6.72
CA TYR A 29 -11.98 2.49 6.23
C TYR A 29 -13.32 3.16 6.50
N THR A 30 -13.27 4.48 6.74
CA THR A 30 -14.48 5.31 6.77
C THR A 30 -15.00 5.52 5.35
N GLU A 31 -16.26 5.92 5.24
CA GLU A 31 -16.89 6.19 3.94
C GLU A 31 -16.15 7.31 3.17
N ASP A 32 -15.65 8.31 3.88
CA ASP A 32 -14.99 9.49 3.31
C ASP A 32 -13.47 9.36 3.26
N VAL A 33 -12.93 8.17 3.35
CA VAL A 33 -11.49 7.95 3.36
C VAL A 33 -10.80 8.61 2.17
N VAL A 34 -9.60 9.15 2.42
CA VAL A 34 -8.71 9.63 1.37
C VAL A 34 -7.46 8.76 1.35
N PHE A 35 -7.22 8.13 0.23
CA PHE A 35 -6.03 7.29 0.00
C PHE A 35 -5.09 8.01 -0.96
N THR A 36 -3.81 8.04 -0.64
CA THR A 36 -2.78 8.62 -1.49
C THR A 36 -1.57 7.68 -1.54
N ASP A 37 -1.06 7.46 -2.73
CA ASP A 37 0.23 6.80 -2.91
C ASP A 37 1.09 7.65 -3.87
N PRO A 38 2.32 7.23 -4.24
CA PRO A 38 3.16 8.04 -5.12
C PRO A 38 2.55 8.30 -6.50
N LEU A 39 1.56 7.52 -6.92
CA LEU A 39 1.00 7.57 -8.27
C LEU A 39 -0.46 8.03 -8.30
N HIS A 40 -1.20 7.95 -7.18
CA HIS A 40 -2.65 8.14 -7.16
C HIS A 40 -3.13 8.90 -5.93
N ARG A 41 -4.27 9.56 -6.08
CA ARG A 41 -5.06 10.08 -4.97
C ARG A 41 -6.52 9.67 -5.21
N ILE A 42 -7.11 9.01 -4.24
CA ILE A 42 -8.45 8.44 -4.37
C ILE A 42 -9.29 8.88 -3.19
N GLU A 43 -10.45 9.43 -3.45
CA GLU A 43 -11.37 9.91 -2.44
C GLU A 43 -12.61 9.03 -2.37
N GLY A 44 -12.96 8.61 -1.15
CA GLY A 44 -14.14 7.81 -0.89
C GLY A 44 -13.87 6.31 -0.92
N ARG A 45 -14.54 5.61 0.00
CA ARG A 45 -14.36 4.15 0.17
C ARG A 45 -14.80 3.38 -1.07
N GLU A 46 -15.88 3.81 -1.71
CA GLU A 46 -16.37 3.13 -2.91
C GLU A 46 -15.37 3.21 -4.06
N ALA A 47 -14.81 4.40 -4.29
CA ALA A 47 -13.77 4.57 -5.31
C ALA A 47 -12.51 3.79 -4.97
N LEU A 48 -12.15 3.75 -3.70
CA LEU A 48 -10.99 2.99 -3.23
C LEU A 48 -11.18 1.48 -3.44
N GLU A 49 -12.38 0.99 -3.22
CA GLU A 49 -12.69 -0.42 -3.46
C GLU A 49 -12.51 -0.78 -4.94
N ARG A 50 -13.01 0.05 -5.84
CA ARG A 50 -12.80 -0.16 -7.28
C ARG A 50 -11.32 -0.15 -7.65
N TYR A 51 -10.56 0.74 -7.05
CA TYR A 51 -9.12 0.83 -7.28
C TYR A 51 -8.40 -0.45 -6.84
N PHE A 52 -8.69 -0.95 -5.64
CA PHE A 52 -8.07 -2.18 -5.14
C PHE A 52 -8.51 -3.41 -5.94
N GLN A 53 -9.77 -3.48 -6.34
CA GLN A 53 -10.22 -4.57 -7.21
C GLN A 53 -9.41 -4.62 -8.50
N GLY A 54 -9.20 -3.46 -9.13
CA GLY A 54 -8.40 -3.37 -10.34
C GLY A 54 -6.95 -3.77 -10.13
N LEU A 55 -6.35 -3.36 -9.01
CA LEU A 55 -4.97 -3.74 -8.68
C LEU A 55 -4.81 -5.24 -8.48
N TYR A 56 -5.66 -5.83 -7.65
CA TYR A 56 -5.53 -7.24 -7.28
C TYR A 56 -5.94 -8.19 -8.40
N GLU A 57 -6.79 -7.75 -9.31
CA GLU A 57 -7.24 -8.56 -10.44
C GLU A 57 -6.07 -9.03 -11.30
N ASN A 58 -5.07 -8.19 -11.51
CA ASN A 58 -3.94 -8.47 -12.39
C ASN A 58 -2.68 -8.94 -11.66
N VAL A 59 -2.71 -8.99 -10.35
CA VAL A 59 -1.56 -9.35 -9.52
C VAL A 59 -1.56 -10.85 -9.29
N THR A 60 -0.41 -11.50 -9.51
CA THR A 60 -0.23 -12.93 -9.23
C THR A 60 -0.06 -13.16 -7.73
N GLU A 61 0.69 -12.27 -7.07
CA GLU A 61 0.93 -12.34 -5.64
C GLU A 61 1.18 -10.93 -5.11
N CYS A 62 0.59 -10.63 -3.97
CA CYS A 62 0.90 -9.41 -3.23
C CYS A 62 0.80 -9.72 -1.75
N ARG A 63 1.93 -9.71 -1.07
CA ARG A 63 2.00 -9.99 0.37
C ARG A 63 2.75 -8.88 1.07
N PHE A 64 2.29 -8.55 2.27
CA PHE A 64 2.92 -7.55 3.12
C PHE A 64 3.51 -8.22 4.34
N GLU A 65 4.74 -7.84 4.68
CA GLU A 65 5.34 -8.12 5.97
C GLU A 65 5.44 -6.79 6.69
N PHE A 66 4.68 -6.64 7.78
CA PHE A 66 4.64 -5.41 8.57
C PHE A 66 5.70 -5.47 9.66
N HIS A 67 6.45 -4.37 9.83
CA HIS A 67 7.60 -4.31 10.74
C HIS A 67 7.34 -3.41 11.94
N ASP A 68 7.63 -2.11 11.83
CA ASP A 68 7.55 -1.18 12.95
C ASP A 68 6.20 -0.48 12.99
N ARG A 69 5.68 -0.24 14.19
CA ARG A 69 4.45 0.50 14.42
C ARG A 69 4.76 1.69 15.32
N LEU A 70 4.46 2.89 14.83
CA LEU A 70 4.64 4.13 15.57
C LEU A 70 3.29 4.82 15.73
N TRP A 71 3.06 5.35 16.90
CA TRP A 71 1.81 6.01 17.24
C TRP A 71 2.03 7.42 17.76
N GLN A 72 1.14 8.33 17.36
CA GLN A 72 1.03 9.64 17.98
C GLN A 72 -0.43 10.10 17.87
N GLY A 73 -1.14 10.13 19.01
CA GLY A 73 -2.56 10.48 18.99
C GLY A 73 -3.37 9.49 18.19
N THR A 74 -4.10 9.98 17.19
CA THR A 74 -4.88 9.15 16.27
C THR A 74 -4.11 8.77 15.01
N GLU A 75 -2.83 9.16 14.93
CA GLU A 75 -1.97 8.89 13.79
C GLU A 75 -1.09 7.68 14.06
N ALA A 76 -0.93 6.86 13.05
CA ALA A 76 -0.02 5.72 13.10
C ALA A 76 0.84 5.68 11.86
N CYS A 77 2.02 5.10 12.00
CA CYS A 77 2.89 4.81 10.87
C CYS A 77 3.33 3.36 11.00
N VAL A 78 3.16 2.60 9.95
CA VAL A 78 3.59 1.20 9.92
C VAL A 78 4.52 1.00 8.73
N THR A 79 5.69 0.41 8.99
CA THR A 79 6.64 0.07 7.94
C THR A 79 6.37 -1.34 7.43
N TRP A 80 6.69 -1.57 6.16
CA TRP A 80 6.42 -2.87 5.56
C TRP A 80 7.35 -3.16 4.40
N THR A 81 7.46 -4.45 4.10
CA THR A 81 8.03 -4.95 2.85
C THR A 81 6.89 -5.62 2.09
N MET A 82 6.71 -5.22 0.85
CA MET A 82 5.71 -5.81 -0.04
C MET A 82 6.40 -6.73 -1.03
N ARG A 83 5.91 -7.96 -1.15
CA ARG A 83 6.34 -8.92 -2.17
C ARG A 83 5.27 -8.94 -3.26
N LEU A 84 5.61 -8.41 -4.41
CA LEU A 84 4.69 -8.22 -5.51
C LEU A 84 5.12 -9.04 -6.73
N SER A 85 4.20 -9.82 -7.29
CA SER A 85 4.39 -10.51 -8.55
C SER A 85 3.29 -10.11 -9.51
N HIS A 86 3.69 -9.68 -10.69
CA HIS A 86 2.79 -9.28 -11.77
C HIS A 86 3.37 -9.78 -13.08
N PRO A 87 2.55 -10.33 -14.00
CA PRO A 87 3.07 -10.89 -15.26
C PRO A 87 3.92 -9.92 -16.09
N ARG A 88 3.64 -8.61 -15.98
CA ARG A 88 4.33 -7.57 -16.76
C ARG A 88 5.49 -6.91 -16.02
N LEU A 89 5.80 -7.33 -14.79
CA LEU A 89 6.91 -6.80 -14.02
C LEU A 89 7.96 -7.88 -13.83
N ALA A 90 9.24 -7.54 -14.09
CA ALA A 90 10.38 -8.42 -13.85
C ALA A 90 10.18 -9.83 -14.44
N ARG A 91 9.49 -9.94 -15.56
CA ARG A 91 9.15 -11.22 -16.23
C ARG A 91 8.34 -12.16 -15.34
N GLY A 92 7.48 -11.61 -14.48
CA GLY A 92 6.66 -12.37 -13.57
C GLY A 92 7.36 -12.78 -12.27
N ARG A 93 8.63 -12.44 -12.11
CA ARG A 93 9.37 -12.74 -10.86
C ARG A 93 8.95 -11.79 -9.74
N PRO A 94 9.01 -12.24 -8.49
CA PRO A 94 8.67 -11.36 -7.36
C PRO A 94 9.58 -10.15 -7.27
N VAL A 95 8.97 -9.00 -6.97
CA VAL A 95 9.65 -7.74 -6.72
C VAL A 95 9.40 -7.37 -5.26
N LEU A 96 10.47 -7.03 -4.53
CA LEU A 96 10.38 -6.58 -3.13
C LEU A 96 10.41 -5.07 -3.10
N VAL A 97 9.41 -4.49 -2.45
CA VAL A 97 9.28 -3.03 -2.30
C VAL A 97 9.14 -2.70 -0.83
N GLU A 98 10.01 -1.82 -0.34
CA GLU A 98 9.93 -1.33 1.03
C GLU A 98 9.16 -0.03 1.06
N GLY A 99 8.33 0.14 2.08
CA GLY A 99 7.56 1.35 2.22
C GLY A 99 7.01 1.52 3.62
N CYS A 100 6.18 2.53 3.76
CA CYS A 100 5.43 2.74 5.00
C CYS A 100 4.07 3.34 4.68
N SER A 101 3.12 3.07 5.57
CA SER A 101 1.78 3.64 5.51
C SER A 101 1.58 4.57 6.67
N ARG A 102 1.17 5.80 6.40
CA ARG A 102 0.72 6.72 7.42
C ARG A 102 -0.79 6.66 7.46
N LEU A 103 -1.34 6.38 8.63
CA LEU A 103 -2.77 6.17 8.83
C LEU A 103 -3.30 7.16 9.84
N SER A 104 -4.43 7.82 9.50
CA SER A 104 -5.18 8.62 10.45
C SER A 104 -6.46 7.85 10.77
N PHE A 105 -6.65 7.54 12.05
CA PHE A 105 -7.87 6.89 12.49
C PHE A 105 -8.93 7.95 12.79
N SER A 106 -10.18 7.65 12.44
CA SER A 106 -11.29 8.57 12.64
C SER A 106 -11.53 8.81 14.15
N THR A 107 -11.76 10.06 14.52
CA THR A 107 -12.13 10.38 15.91
C THR A 107 -13.56 9.92 16.23
N ALA A 108 -14.43 9.91 15.22
CA ALA A 108 -15.82 9.45 15.38
C ALA A 108 -15.91 7.92 15.39
N ASP A 109 -14.99 7.23 14.71
CA ASP A 109 -14.95 5.77 14.66
C ASP A 109 -13.49 5.31 14.71
N PRO A 110 -12.92 5.18 15.92
CA PRO A 110 -11.48 4.91 16.09
C PRO A 110 -10.99 3.58 15.52
N ARG A 111 -11.90 2.71 15.11
CA ARG A 111 -11.53 1.43 14.48
C ARG A 111 -11.24 1.57 12.99
N ARG A 112 -11.62 2.70 12.39
CA ARG A 112 -11.52 2.89 10.95
C ARG A 112 -10.58 4.02 10.59
N VAL A 113 -9.87 3.81 9.48
CA VAL A 113 -8.92 4.77 8.92
C VAL A 113 -9.68 5.75 8.03
N CYS A 114 -9.46 7.04 8.25
CA CYS A 114 -10.03 8.11 7.41
C CYS A 114 -9.01 8.71 6.44
N ARG A 115 -7.73 8.49 6.69
CA ARG A 115 -6.65 8.86 5.76
C ARG A 115 -5.62 7.76 5.73
N HIS A 116 -5.19 7.40 4.52
CA HIS A 116 -4.17 6.38 4.30
C HIS A 116 -3.21 6.90 3.24
N ARG A 117 -1.96 7.11 3.62
CA ARG A 117 -0.94 7.53 2.65
C ARG A 117 0.20 6.53 2.66
N ASP A 118 0.48 5.99 1.47
CA ASP A 118 1.60 5.08 1.26
C ASP A 118 2.80 5.83 0.70
N PHE A 119 3.97 5.53 1.27
CA PHE A 119 5.25 6.01 0.80
C PHE A 119 6.08 4.80 0.38
N PHE A 120 6.45 4.73 -0.87
CA PHE A 120 7.34 3.67 -1.36
C PHE A 120 8.10 4.17 -2.58
N ASP A 121 9.17 3.45 -2.94
CA ASP A 121 9.95 3.76 -4.12
C ASP A 121 9.23 3.24 -5.36
N ALA A 122 8.56 4.14 -6.08
CA ALA A 122 7.84 3.79 -7.32
C ALA A 122 8.81 3.30 -8.41
N GLY A 123 10.07 3.77 -8.39
CA GLY A 123 11.10 3.27 -9.29
C GLY A 123 11.38 1.79 -9.06
N ALA A 124 11.58 1.41 -7.80
CA ALA A 124 11.83 0.01 -7.45
C ALA A 124 10.64 -0.88 -7.81
N MET A 125 9.41 -0.36 -7.63
CA MET A 125 8.22 -1.13 -7.93
C MET A 125 7.95 -1.23 -9.44
N LEU A 126 8.14 -0.15 -10.19
CA LEU A 126 7.63 -0.05 -11.55
C LEU A 126 8.71 0.23 -12.59
N TYR A 127 9.42 1.36 -12.48
CA TYR A 127 10.24 1.86 -13.58
C TYR A 127 11.54 1.09 -13.78
N GLU A 128 12.16 0.61 -12.71
CA GLU A 128 13.44 -0.09 -12.78
C GLU A 128 13.36 -1.45 -13.44
N HIS A 129 12.14 -2.01 -13.57
CA HIS A 129 11.91 -3.33 -14.18
C HIS A 129 11.43 -3.26 -15.61
N LEU A 130 11.34 -2.07 -16.19
CA LEU A 130 10.99 -1.90 -17.59
C LEU A 130 12.26 -2.00 -18.47
N PRO A 131 12.17 -2.68 -19.66
CA PRO A 131 13.36 -2.95 -20.47
C PRO A 131 14.15 -1.72 -20.92
N ILE A 132 13.45 -0.62 -21.23
CA ILE A 132 14.08 0.61 -21.72
C ILE A 132 14.20 1.64 -20.62
N LEU A 133 13.13 1.84 -19.88
CA LEU A 133 13.02 2.89 -18.87
C LEU A 133 13.79 2.56 -17.59
N GLY A 134 13.84 1.29 -17.21
CA GLY A 134 14.48 0.85 -15.98
C GLY A 134 15.94 1.25 -15.87
N PRO A 135 16.80 0.93 -16.87
CA PRO A 135 18.21 1.33 -16.83
C PRO A 135 18.39 2.84 -16.73
N THR A 136 17.58 3.62 -17.42
CA THR A 136 17.64 5.09 -17.38
C THR A 136 17.32 5.60 -15.98
N VAL A 137 16.28 5.09 -15.34
CA VAL A 137 15.90 5.48 -13.99
C VAL A 137 17.01 5.13 -13.01
N ARG A 138 17.60 3.94 -13.12
CA ARG A 138 18.70 3.52 -12.23
C ARG A 138 19.93 4.43 -12.38
N VAL A 139 20.26 4.83 -13.60
CA VAL A 139 21.38 5.74 -13.86
C VAL A 139 21.11 7.09 -13.22
N LEU A 140 19.91 7.64 -13.38
CA LEU A 140 19.53 8.92 -12.77
C LEU A 140 19.60 8.86 -11.25
N LYS A 141 19.10 7.81 -10.64
CA LYS A 141 19.14 7.62 -9.19
C LYS A 141 20.57 7.60 -8.67
N ARG A 142 21.48 6.93 -9.38
CA ARG A 142 22.89 6.89 -9.00
C ARG A 142 23.56 8.26 -9.09
N ARG A 143 23.24 9.03 -10.13
CA ARG A 143 23.80 10.38 -10.32
C ARG A 143 23.32 11.34 -9.24
N LEU A 144 22.06 11.23 -8.83
CA LEU A 144 21.53 12.09 -7.78
C LEU A 144 22.03 11.71 -6.39
N GLY A 145 22.46 10.48 -6.21
CA GLY A 145 22.99 10.00 -4.94
C GLY A 145 24.48 10.34 -4.68
N LYS A 146 25.14 10.97 -5.63
CA LYS A 146 26.58 11.32 -5.50
C LYS A 146 26.79 12.74 -5.03
#